data_bae29960087123440c5a7858d1eb196c
#
_entry.id   bae29960087123440c5a7858d1eb196c
#
_cell.length_a   1.000
_cell.length_b   1.000
_cell.length_c   1.000
_cell.angle_alpha   90.00
_cell.angle_beta   90.00
_cell.angle_gamma   90.00
#
_symmetry.space_group_name_H-M   'P 1'
#
loop_
_entity.id
_entity.type
_entity.pdbx_description
1 polymer ?
#
loop_
_entity_poly.entity_id
_entity_poly.type
_entity_poly.pdbx_seq_one_letter_code
_entity_poly.pdbx_strand_id
1 'polypeptide(L)'
;VRELACDFIAGCDGFHGVCRPSVPASAITAYERVYPFGWLGLLSDTPPVSDELIYVSHERGFALCSMRSQTRSRYYLQCSLAEPVEQWPDELFWEELKRRLDPRAAGDLVTGPSIEKSIAPLRSFVTEPMRFGRLFLAGDAAHIVPPTGAKGLNLAATDVKYLADAFVGERLAELDIDARIDHRSL
;
A
#
# COMPACT_ATOMS: atom_id res chain seq x y z
N VAL A 1 21.56 -23.46 -10.33
CA VAL A 1 21.67 -21.97 -10.20
C VAL A 1 21.97 -21.45 -11.59
N ARG A 2 21.17 -20.47 -12.05
CA ARG A 2 21.47 -19.77 -13.30
C ARG A 2 22.11 -18.44 -12.94
N GLU A 3 23.24 -18.15 -13.54
CA GLU A 3 23.95 -16.89 -13.38
C GLU A 3 23.66 -16.00 -14.60
N LEU A 4 23.38 -14.73 -14.34
CA LEU A 4 23.11 -13.70 -15.34
C LEU A 4 24.14 -12.59 -15.18
N ALA A 5 24.98 -12.38 -16.19
CA ALA A 5 25.85 -11.22 -16.24
C ALA A 5 25.03 -9.99 -16.68
N CYS A 6 25.06 -8.93 -15.91
CA CYS A 6 24.35 -7.68 -16.20
C CYS A 6 25.13 -6.47 -15.67
N ASP A 7 24.91 -5.31 -16.28
CA ASP A 7 25.54 -4.07 -15.84
C ASP A 7 24.84 -3.46 -14.62
N PHE A 8 23.52 -3.59 -14.54
CA PHE A 8 22.69 -3.01 -13.48
C PHE A 8 21.59 -3.99 -13.06
N ILE A 9 21.13 -3.85 -11.81
CA ILE A 9 20.00 -4.58 -11.25
C ILE A 9 18.95 -3.56 -10.80
N ALA A 10 17.72 -3.66 -11.32
CA ALA A 10 16.58 -2.95 -10.84
C ALA A 10 15.82 -3.84 -9.84
N GLY A 11 15.90 -3.55 -8.56
CA GLY A 11 15.24 -4.26 -7.47
C GLY A 11 13.80 -3.80 -7.33
N CYS A 12 12.91 -4.34 -8.18
CA CYS A 12 11.47 -4.08 -8.20
C CYS A 12 10.69 -5.28 -7.65
N ASP A 13 11.24 -5.99 -6.67
CA ASP A 13 10.79 -7.30 -6.19
C ASP A 13 9.91 -7.23 -4.93
N GLY A 14 9.44 -6.01 -4.59
CA GLY A 14 8.51 -5.76 -3.50
C GLY A 14 9.15 -5.78 -2.11
N PHE A 15 8.34 -5.59 -1.09
CA PHE A 15 8.81 -5.46 0.30
C PHE A 15 9.51 -6.73 0.81
N HIS A 16 9.06 -7.91 0.39
CA HIS A 16 9.61 -9.21 0.80
C HIS A 16 10.61 -9.78 -0.22
N GLY A 17 11.03 -8.97 -1.20
CA GLY A 17 12.00 -9.35 -2.20
C GLY A 17 13.41 -9.55 -1.64
N VAL A 18 14.30 -10.08 -2.49
CA VAL A 18 15.68 -10.41 -2.10
C VAL A 18 16.66 -9.25 -2.34
N CYS A 19 16.30 -8.26 -3.14
CA CYS A 19 17.21 -7.18 -3.54
C CYS A 19 17.63 -6.32 -2.34
N ARG A 20 16.68 -5.82 -1.54
CA ARG A 20 17.01 -5.02 -0.36
C ARG A 20 17.83 -5.78 0.67
N PRO A 21 17.48 -7.02 1.09
CA PRO A 21 18.32 -7.79 2.02
C PRO A 21 19.72 -8.12 1.50
N SER A 22 19.96 -8.04 0.20
CA SER A 22 21.28 -8.24 -0.41
C SER A 22 22.23 -7.05 -0.20
N VAL A 23 21.70 -5.89 0.20
CA VAL A 23 22.52 -4.72 0.55
C VAL A 23 23.12 -4.93 1.95
N PRO A 24 24.42 -4.71 2.16
CA PRO A 24 25.03 -4.79 3.50
C PRO A 24 24.32 -3.82 4.47
N ALA A 25 24.02 -4.29 5.68
CA ALA A 25 23.33 -3.49 6.69
C ALA A 25 24.06 -2.17 7.04
N SER A 26 25.39 -2.12 6.88
CA SER A 26 26.18 -0.92 7.09
C SER A 26 26.07 0.13 5.98
N ALA A 27 25.51 -0.24 4.83
CA ALA A 27 25.40 0.61 3.64
C ALA A 27 23.96 1.15 3.41
N ILE A 28 23.02 0.77 4.26
CA ILE A 28 21.60 1.12 4.12
C ILE A 28 21.01 1.46 5.49
N THR A 29 20.18 2.48 5.54
CA THR A 29 19.39 2.83 6.73
C THR A 29 17.90 2.62 6.42
N ALA A 30 17.19 1.94 7.31
CA ALA A 30 15.75 1.75 7.18
C ALA A 30 15.02 2.55 8.25
N TYR A 31 14.00 3.28 7.83
CA TYR A 31 13.06 4.00 8.70
C TYR A 31 11.71 3.30 8.60
N GLU A 32 11.21 2.81 9.72
CA GLU A 32 9.93 2.11 9.75
C GLU A 32 9.03 2.65 10.86
N ARG A 33 7.75 2.81 10.54
CA ARG A 33 6.69 3.06 11.50
C ARG A 33 5.58 2.06 11.28
N VAL A 34 5.37 1.18 12.23
CA VAL A 34 4.22 0.27 12.29
C VAL A 34 3.10 0.96 13.08
N TYR A 35 1.89 0.98 12.53
CA TYR A 35 0.73 1.58 13.19
C TYR A 35 0.05 0.53 14.08
N PRO A 36 -0.50 0.91 15.25
CA PRO A 36 -1.14 -0.03 16.18
C PRO A 36 -2.53 -0.48 15.72
N PHE A 37 -2.91 -0.19 14.49
CA PHE A 37 -4.18 -0.53 13.88
C PHE A 37 -3.99 -1.01 12.45
N GLY A 38 -4.98 -1.74 11.96
CA GLY A 38 -5.04 -2.22 10.60
C GLY A 38 -6.34 -1.84 9.92
N TRP A 39 -6.46 -2.24 8.67
CA TRP A 39 -7.69 -2.14 7.90
C TRP A 39 -8.31 -3.53 7.73
N LEU A 40 -9.45 -3.73 8.38
CA LEU A 40 -10.31 -4.86 8.14
C LEU A 40 -11.05 -4.63 6.81
N GLY A 41 -10.64 -5.34 5.78
CA GLY A 41 -11.23 -5.30 4.46
C GLY A 41 -12.27 -6.39 4.26
N LEU A 42 -13.41 -6.04 3.69
CA LEU A 42 -14.46 -6.97 3.28
C LEU A 42 -14.81 -6.72 1.81
N LEU A 43 -14.81 -7.78 1.00
CA LEU A 43 -15.31 -7.79 -0.37
C LEU A 43 -16.63 -8.54 -0.41
N SER A 44 -17.65 -7.97 -1.05
CA SER A 44 -18.99 -8.60 -1.17
C SER A 44 -19.58 -8.35 -2.54
N ASP A 45 -20.37 -9.30 -3.02
CA ASP A 45 -21.21 -9.15 -4.22
C ASP A 45 -22.50 -8.39 -3.85
N THR A 46 -22.31 -7.11 -3.50
CA THR A 46 -23.38 -6.16 -3.21
C THR A 46 -23.19 -4.91 -4.05
N PRO A 47 -24.28 -4.22 -4.45
CA PRO A 47 -24.16 -2.95 -5.13
C PRO A 47 -23.42 -1.92 -4.24
N PRO A 48 -22.73 -0.96 -4.85
CA PRO A 48 -22.05 0.11 -4.10
C PRO A 48 -23.05 1.03 -3.40
N VAL A 49 -22.61 1.59 -2.26
CA VAL A 49 -23.35 2.66 -1.56
C VAL A 49 -23.41 3.93 -2.42
N SER A 50 -22.34 4.17 -3.20
CA SER A 50 -22.20 5.32 -4.08
C SER A 50 -21.27 4.94 -5.24
N ASP A 51 -21.45 5.61 -6.38
CA ASP A 51 -20.49 5.54 -7.49
C ASP A 51 -19.15 6.19 -7.15
N GLU A 52 -19.14 7.07 -6.15
CA GLU A 52 -17.96 7.73 -5.64
C GLU A 52 -17.36 6.99 -4.45
N LEU A 53 -16.05 7.16 -4.27
CA LEU A 53 -15.33 6.65 -3.11
C LEU A 53 -15.72 7.45 -1.85
N ILE A 54 -16.23 6.76 -0.83
CA ILE A 54 -16.58 7.39 0.45
C ILE A 54 -15.45 7.16 1.45
N TYR A 55 -14.83 8.25 1.90
CA TYR A 55 -13.92 8.27 3.05
C TYR A 55 -14.64 8.80 4.28
N VAL A 56 -14.57 8.06 5.38
CA VAL A 56 -15.20 8.45 6.65
C VAL A 56 -14.13 8.60 7.73
N SER A 57 -14.11 9.78 8.36
CA SER A 57 -13.39 10.01 9.61
C SER A 57 -14.42 10.04 10.74
N HIS A 58 -14.39 9.05 11.61
CA HIS A 58 -15.34 8.89 12.71
C HIS A 58 -14.60 8.69 14.03
N GLU A 59 -15.19 9.03 15.17
CA GLU A 59 -14.61 8.82 16.50
C GLU A 59 -14.25 7.35 16.79
N ARG A 60 -14.98 6.42 16.17
CA ARG A 60 -14.73 4.97 16.22
C ARG A 60 -13.65 4.50 15.25
N GLY A 61 -13.03 5.40 14.51
CA GLY A 61 -11.99 5.12 13.52
C GLY A 61 -12.46 5.28 12.09
N PHE A 62 -11.52 5.16 11.18
CA PHE A 62 -11.69 5.31 9.75
C PHE A 62 -12.60 4.22 9.15
N ALA A 63 -13.39 4.58 8.13
CA ALA A 63 -14.08 3.65 7.25
C ALA A 63 -13.98 4.09 5.79
N LEU A 64 -14.13 3.15 4.86
CA LEU A 64 -14.10 3.41 3.43
C LEU A 64 -15.07 2.50 2.70
N CYS A 65 -15.85 3.09 1.77
CA CYS A 65 -16.68 2.35 0.84
C CYS A 65 -16.15 2.59 -0.58
N SER A 66 -15.91 1.51 -1.32
CA SER A 66 -15.34 1.56 -2.66
C SER A 66 -16.10 0.65 -3.61
N MET A 67 -16.64 1.22 -4.67
CA MET A 67 -17.18 0.46 -5.79
C MET A 67 -16.07 -0.31 -6.51
N ARG A 68 -16.33 -1.58 -6.83
CA ARG A 68 -15.50 -2.39 -7.72
C ARG A 68 -16.21 -2.64 -9.05
N SER A 69 -17.52 -2.77 -8.99
CA SER A 69 -18.44 -2.80 -10.13
C SER A 69 -19.84 -2.41 -9.63
N GLN A 70 -20.84 -2.37 -10.51
CA GLN A 70 -22.24 -2.12 -10.13
C GLN A 70 -22.83 -3.23 -9.23
N THR A 71 -22.18 -4.39 -9.13
CA THR A 71 -22.63 -5.54 -8.35
C THR A 71 -21.62 -6.01 -7.32
N ARG A 72 -20.49 -5.31 -7.17
CA ARG A 72 -19.41 -5.71 -6.24
C ARG A 72 -18.79 -4.51 -5.58
N SER A 73 -18.62 -4.57 -4.26
CA SER A 73 -18.07 -3.50 -3.45
C SER A 73 -17.02 -3.99 -2.48
N ARG A 74 -16.07 -3.12 -2.18
CA ARG A 74 -15.03 -3.33 -1.16
C ARG A 74 -15.19 -2.29 -0.07
N TYR A 75 -15.19 -2.75 1.17
CA TYR A 75 -15.31 -1.92 2.37
C TYR A 75 -14.11 -2.11 3.28
N TYR A 76 -13.78 -1.07 4.03
CA TYR A 76 -12.70 -1.12 5.02
C TYR A 76 -13.15 -0.45 6.31
N LEU A 77 -12.74 -1.06 7.44
CA LEU A 77 -12.86 -0.52 8.78
C LEU A 77 -11.50 -0.48 9.44
N GLN A 78 -11.16 0.61 10.08
CA GLN A 78 -10.03 0.62 11.00
C GLN A 78 -10.36 -0.24 12.21
N CYS A 79 -9.46 -1.17 12.55
CA CYS A 79 -9.59 -2.05 13.69
C CYS A 79 -8.24 -2.23 14.41
N SER A 80 -8.27 -2.77 15.61
CA SER A 80 -7.06 -3.16 16.33
C SER A 80 -6.39 -4.35 15.66
N LEU A 81 -5.06 -4.38 15.59
CA LEU A 81 -4.30 -5.54 15.15
C LEU A 81 -4.31 -6.70 16.17
N ALA A 82 -4.75 -6.45 17.40
CA ALA A 82 -4.92 -7.48 18.41
C ALA A 82 -6.19 -8.32 18.20
N GLU A 83 -7.09 -7.88 17.34
CA GLU A 83 -8.35 -8.56 17.03
C GLU A 83 -8.16 -9.44 15.79
N PRO A 84 -8.26 -10.79 15.92
CA PRO A 84 -8.19 -11.67 14.77
C PRO A 84 -9.44 -11.52 13.89
N VAL A 85 -9.30 -11.78 12.58
CA VAL A 85 -10.40 -11.63 11.61
C VAL A 85 -11.62 -12.49 11.92
N GLU A 86 -11.42 -13.59 12.61
CA GLU A 86 -12.48 -14.53 13.05
C GLU A 86 -13.45 -13.90 14.08
N GLN A 87 -13.02 -12.86 14.79
CA GLN A 87 -13.88 -12.12 15.72
C GLN A 87 -14.79 -11.10 15.01
N TRP A 88 -14.68 -10.98 13.69
CA TRP A 88 -15.46 -10.10 12.87
C TRP A 88 -16.40 -10.87 11.94
N PRO A 89 -17.49 -11.52 12.44
CA PRO A 89 -18.53 -12.05 11.57
C PRO A 89 -19.11 -10.95 10.68
N ASP A 90 -19.70 -11.30 9.56
CA ASP A 90 -20.16 -10.33 8.57
C ASP A 90 -21.19 -9.35 9.16
N GLU A 91 -22.08 -9.87 10.02
CA GLU A 91 -23.10 -9.05 10.70
C GLU A 91 -22.47 -7.94 11.53
N LEU A 92 -21.43 -8.27 12.31
CA LEU A 92 -20.72 -7.27 13.13
C LEU A 92 -19.99 -6.25 12.27
N PHE A 93 -19.38 -6.69 11.17
CA PHE A 93 -18.74 -5.79 10.21
C PHE A 93 -19.74 -4.77 9.65
N TRP A 94 -20.89 -5.25 9.17
CA TRP A 94 -21.92 -4.39 8.58
C TRP A 94 -22.54 -3.42 9.60
N GLU A 95 -22.79 -3.88 10.82
CA GLU A 95 -23.26 -3.01 11.89
C GLU A 95 -22.26 -1.90 12.22
N GLU A 96 -20.99 -2.25 12.33
CA GLU A 96 -19.93 -1.28 12.64
C GLU A 96 -19.73 -0.31 11.48
N LEU A 97 -19.81 -0.77 10.24
CA LEU A 97 -19.74 0.11 9.07
C LEU A 97 -20.91 1.11 9.08
N LYS A 98 -22.14 0.64 9.30
CA LYS A 98 -23.32 1.52 9.39
C LYS A 98 -23.20 2.58 10.49
N ARG A 99 -22.59 2.24 11.63
CA ARG A 99 -22.36 3.18 12.74
C ARG A 99 -21.39 4.30 12.38
N ARG A 100 -20.48 4.07 11.45
CA ARG A 100 -19.47 5.05 11.01
C ARG A 100 -19.94 5.88 9.84
N LEU A 101 -20.86 5.39 9.03
CA LEU A 101 -21.43 6.12 7.90
C LEU A 101 -22.41 7.21 8.36
N ASP A 102 -22.60 8.23 7.53
CA ASP A 102 -23.71 9.15 7.69
C ASP A 102 -25.07 8.41 7.50
N PRO A 103 -26.17 8.95 8.06
CA PRO A 103 -27.46 8.23 8.06
C PRO A 103 -27.98 7.87 6.66
N ARG A 104 -27.68 8.68 5.65
CA ARG A 104 -28.12 8.42 4.26
C ARG A 104 -27.32 7.25 3.68
N ALA A 105 -26.01 7.32 3.72
CA ALA A 105 -25.15 6.25 3.25
C ALA A 105 -25.38 4.93 4.00
N ALA A 106 -25.65 5.00 5.32
CA ALA A 106 -26.01 3.83 6.12
C ALA A 106 -27.35 3.22 5.72
N GLY A 107 -28.31 4.06 5.29
CA GLY A 107 -29.63 3.62 4.79
C GLY A 107 -29.55 2.98 3.40
N ASP A 108 -28.69 3.50 2.55
CA ASP A 108 -28.49 3.00 1.18
C ASP A 108 -27.58 1.75 1.13
N LEU A 109 -26.91 1.39 2.25
CA LEU A 109 -25.98 0.27 2.30
C LEU A 109 -26.70 -1.08 2.17
N VAL A 110 -26.42 -1.79 1.09
CA VAL A 110 -26.85 -3.17 0.88
C VAL A 110 -25.80 -4.12 1.46
N THR A 111 -26.19 -4.98 2.38
CA THR A 111 -25.33 -5.96 3.03
C THR A 111 -25.44 -7.34 2.39
N GLY A 112 -24.41 -8.15 2.46
CA GLY A 112 -24.37 -9.50 1.92
C GLY A 112 -23.20 -10.30 2.49
N PRO A 113 -23.06 -11.59 2.12
CA PRO A 113 -21.95 -12.41 2.57
C PRO A 113 -20.62 -11.89 2.05
N SER A 114 -19.59 -11.99 2.87
CA SER A 114 -18.22 -11.71 2.44
C SER A 114 -17.69 -12.82 1.51
N ILE A 115 -17.11 -12.43 0.37
CA ILE A 115 -16.33 -13.34 -0.49
C ILE A 115 -14.85 -13.35 -0.09
N GLU A 116 -14.39 -12.27 0.52
CA GLU A 116 -13.04 -12.12 1.05
C GLU A 116 -13.09 -11.19 2.25
N LYS A 117 -12.40 -11.57 3.32
CA LYS A 117 -12.25 -10.75 4.52
C LYS A 117 -10.85 -10.93 5.12
N SER A 118 -10.15 -9.84 5.37
CA SER A 118 -8.79 -9.89 5.91
C SER A 118 -8.45 -8.59 6.63
N ILE A 119 -7.48 -8.65 7.56
CA ILE A 119 -6.93 -7.47 8.21
C ILE A 119 -5.54 -7.18 7.62
N ALA A 120 -5.38 -6.01 7.03
CA ALA A 120 -4.11 -5.53 6.53
C ALA A 120 -3.44 -4.63 7.57
N PRO A 121 -2.27 -5.01 8.12
CA PRO A 121 -1.49 -4.13 8.98
C PRO A 121 -0.97 -2.93 8.17
N LEU A 122 -0.92 -1.76 8.80
CA LEU A 122 -0.44 -0.55 8.15
C LEU A 122 0.98 -0.24 8.63
N ARG A 123 1.82 0.15 7.67
CA ARG A 123 3.17 0.63 7.94
C ARG A 123 3.59 1.73 6.99
N SER A 124 4.46 2.60 7.45
CA SER A 124 5.31 3.42 6.60
C SER A 124 6.72 2.85 6.68
N PHE A 125 7.37 2.77 5.54
CA PHE A 125 8.74 2.27 5.44
C PHE A 125 9.49 3.04 4.35
N VAL A 126 10.75 3.36 4.59
CA VAL A 126 11.66 3.85 3.58
C VAL A 126 13.07 3.38 3.89
N THR A 127 13.83 3.09 2.87
CA THR A 127 15.24 2.73 2.97
C THR A 127 16.09 3.73 2.20
N GLU A 128 17.21 4.15 2.80
CA GLU A 128 18.15 5.11 2.21
C GLU A 128 19.60 4.63 2.37
N PRO A 129 20.44 4.79 1.33
CA PRO A 129 20.09 5.17 -0.04
C PRO A 129 19.31 4.06 -0.77
N MET A 130 18.51 4.41 -1.77
CA MET A 130 17.81 3.44 -2.63
C MET A 130 18.73 2.83 -3.71
N ARG A 131 20.02 2.94 -3.50
CA ARG A 131 21.08 2.45 -4.39
C ARG A 131 22.25 1.87 -3.60
N PHE A 132 22.75 0.73 -4.07
CA PHE A 132 24.02 0.17 -3.61
C PHE A 132 24.84 -0.34 -4.80
N GLY A 133 25.92 0.35 -5.12
CA GLY A 133 26.71 0.02 -6.31
C GLY A 133 25.87 0.11 -7.60
N ARG A 134 25.64 -1.06 -8.23
CA ARG A 134 24.82 -1.20 -9.45
C ARG A 134 23.42 -1.75 -9.19
N LEU A 135 23.03 -1.94 -7.93
CA LEU A 135 21.67 -2.30 -7.51
C LEU A 135 20.90 -1.03 -7.16
N PHE A 136 19.70 -0.90 -7.72
CA PHE A 136 18.74 0.17 -7.46
C PHE A 136 17.45 -0.43 -6.94
N LEU A 137 16.91 0.10 -5.84
CA LEU A 137 15.63 -0.31 -5.27
C LEU A 137 14.52 0.64 -5.74
N ALA A 138 13.36 0.09 -6.10
CA ALA A 138 12.22 0.87 -6.55
C ALA A 138 10.90 0.27 -6.02
N GLY A 139 9.88 1.10 -5.85
CA GLY A 139 8.59 0.70 -5.33
C GLY A 139 8.67 0.13 -3.92
N ASP A 140 7.87 -0.89 -3.62
CA ASP A 140 7.79 -1.48 -2.28
C ASP A 140 9.11 -2.13 -1.80
N ALA A 141 10.07 -2.36 -2.69
CA ALA A 141 11.42 -2.76 -2.31
C ALA A 141 12.17 -1.64 -1.57
N ALA A 142 11.87 -0.38 -1.91
CA ALA A 142 12.49 0.81 -1.35
C ALA A 142 11.63 1.49 -0.28
N HIS A 143 10.32 1.60 -0.49
CA HIS A 143 9.42 2.34 0.39
C HIS A 143 8.00 1.80 0.39
N ILE A 144 7.30 1.95 1.51
CA ILE A 144 5.86 1.65 1.66
C ILE A 144 5.18 2.86 2.30
N VAL A 145 4.04 3.23 1.76
CA VAL A 145 3.14 4.24 2.34
C VAL A 145 1.79 3.61 2.67
N PRO A 146 1.12 4.07 3.74
CA PRO A 146 -0.24 3.61 4.04
C PRO A 146 -1.19 3.86 2.87
N PRO A 147 -2.15 2.98 2.62
CA PRO A 147 -3.04 3.06 1.45
C PRO A 147 -4.06 4.20 1.51
N THR A 148 -4.16 4.93 2.62
CA THR A 148 -5.07 6.06 2.83
C THR A 148 -5.03 7.14 1.74
N GLY A 149 -3.86 7.40 1.17
CA GLY A 149 -3.70 8.38 0.09
C GLY A 149 -3.69 7.78 -1.31
N ALA A 150 -3.84 6.44 -1.45
CA ALA A 150 -3.73 5.71 -2.72
C ALA A 150 -2.45 6.04 -3.53
N LYS A 151 -1.34 6.36 -2.85
CA LYS A 151 -0.11 6.87 -3.49
C LYS A 151 0.93 5.81 -3.80
N GLY A 152 0.83 4.60 -3.24
CA GLY A 152 1.87 3.57 -3.38
C GLY A 152 2.20 3.25 -4.84
N LEU A 153 1.18 3.01 -5.67
CA LEU A 153 1.37 2.77 -7.10
C LEU A 153 2.00 3.97 -7.83
N ASN A 154 1.53 5.19 -7.52
CA ASN A 154 2.05 6.40 -8.16
C ASN A 154 3.52 6.63 -7.83
N LEU A 155 3.93 6.40 -6.57
CA LEU A 155 5.33 6.48 -6.15
C LEU A 155 6.18 5.44 -6.88
N ALA A 156 5.75 4.18 -6.88
CA ALA A 156 6.46 3.12 -7.59
C ALA A 156 6.60 3.41 -9.10
N ALA A 157 5.55 3.93 -9.74
CA ALA A 157 5.60 4.32 -11.15
C ALA A 157 6.59 5.49 -11.39
N THR A 158 6.66 6.43 -10.44
CA THR A 158 7.61 7.54 -10.49
C THR A 158 9.04 7.03 -10.37
N ASP A 159 9.33 6.13 -9.43
CA ASP A 159 10.65 5.51 -9.28
C ASP A 159 11.08 4.82 -10.59
N VAL A 160 10.19 3.98 -11.15
CA VAL A 160 10.47 3.26 -12.39
C VAL A 160 10.74 4.23 -13.54
N LYS A 161 9.97 5.32 -13.64
CA LYS A 161 10.18 6.34 -14.65
C LYS A 161 11.57 6.98 -14.52
N TYR A 162 11.93 7.45 -13.34
CA TYR A 162 13.23 8.08 -13.12
C TYR A 162 14.39 7.10 -13.35
N LEU A 163 14.24 5.85 -12.89
CA LEU A 163 15.24 4.82 -13.09
C LEU A 163 15.40 4.48 -14.58
N ALA A 164 14.29 4.34 -15.32
CA ALA A 164 14.33 4.09 -16.76
C ALA A 164 14.95 5.26 -17.52
N ASP A 165 14.57 6.50 -17.22
CA ASP A 165 15.17 7.70 -17.83
C ASP A 165 16.69 7.76 -17.57
N ALA A 166 17.12 7.37 -16.37
CA ALA A 166 18.53 7.31 -16.02
C ALA A 166 19.30 6.22 -16.77
N PHE A 167 18.69 5.04 -16.98
CA PHE A 167 19.32 3.93 -17.73
C PHE A 167 19.36 4.19 -19.23
N VAL A 168 18.38 4.91 -19.78
CA VAL A 168 18.32 5.25 -21.21
C VAL A 168 19.14 6.51 -21.53
N GLY A 169 19.37 7.38 -20.52
CA GLY A 169 20.16 8.59 -20.71
C GLY A 169 21.64 8.30 -21.00
N GLU A 170 22.26 9.08 -21.90
CA GLU A 170 23.63 8.87 -22.40
C GLU A 170 24.74 8.98 -21.34
N ARG A 171 24.40 9.32 -20.05
CA ARG A 171 25.41 9.62 -19.02
C ARG A 171 25.06 9.04 -17.64
N LEU A 172 24.91 7.73 -17.56
CA LEU A 172 24.70 7.05 -16.26
C LEU A 172 25.79 7.32 -15.22
N ALA A 173 27.02 7.57 -15.66
CA ALA A 173 28.16 7.82 -14.79
C ALA A 173 28.14 9.24 -14.15
N GLU A 174 27.40 10.19 -14.72
CA GLU A 174 27.32 11.59 -14.27
C GLU A 174 26.02 11.91 -13.52
N LEU A 175 25.07 10.96 -13.45
CA LEU A 175 23.80 11.18 -12.80
C LEU A 175 23.90 10.83 -11.31
N ASP A 176 23.72 11.84 -10.47
CA ASP A 176 23.36 11.65 -9.07
C ASP A 176 21.90 11.19 -9.00
N ILE A 177 21.71 9.87 -9.13
CA ILE A 177 20.38 9.25 -9.16
C ILE A 177 19.71 9.37 -7.79
N ASP A 178 20.49 9.38 -6.70
CA ASP A 178 19.98 9.52 -5.35
C ASP A 178 19.32 10.91 -5.16
N ALA A 179 19.84 11.95 -5.83
CA ALA A 179 19.24 13.29 -5.83
C ALA A 179 17.94 13.40 -6.66
N ARG A 180 17.72 12.47 -7.59
CA ARG A 180 16.50 12.46 -8.43
C ARG A 180 15.36 11.66 -7.83
N ILE A 181 15.67 10.69 -6.95
CA ILE A 181 14.71 9.91 -6.18
C ILE A 181 14.66 10.53 -4.76
N ASP A 182 14.33 11.82 -4.68
CA ASP A 182 14.16 12.48 -3.39
C ASP A 182 12.71 12.33 -2.89
N HIS A 183 12.53 11.39 -1.98
CA HIS A 183 11.24 11.13 -1.31
C HIS A 183 11.00 12.00 -0.06
N ARG A 184 11.80 13.05 0.16
CA ARG A 184 11.65 13.96 1.31
C ARG A 184 10.38 14.81 1.27
N SER A 185 9.63 14.74 0.19
CA SER A 185 8.35 15.43 0.01
C SER A 185 7.11 14.58 0.38
N LEU A 186 7.29 13.50 1.14
CA LEU A 186 6.22 12.66 1.66
C LEU A 186 5.80 13.03 3.08
#